data_67c4ef0e7eb53b88b2ce6ab910ddcadc
#
_entry.id   67c4ef0e7eb53b88b2ce6ab910ddcadc
#
_cell.length_a   1.000
_cell.length_b   1.000
_cell.length_c   1.000
_cell.angle_alpha   90.00
_cell.angle_beta   90.00
_cell.angle_gamma   90.00
#
_symmetry.space_group_name_H-M   'P 1'
#
loop_
_entity.id
_entity.type
_entity.pdbx_description
1 polymer ?
#
loop_
_entity_poly.entity_id
_entity_poly.type
_entity_poly.pdbx_seq_one_letter_code
_entity_poly.pdbx_strand_id
1 'polypeptide(L)'
;GKIDAIVRLPDGRVAIVEHKSSGRDASAGSDYRARLTLDAQVGIYFDGAEALGYAADLCLYDVLVKPSMEPALATPPEERKYTKPKSRGCRECAKKAPAPGPHFDEKAQVFCADGQVQTDPGGVLYANLRDRDETAEEYAERLMAAVEADPDRYLVQAELVRTAEERDDCRRDVAATVRAIELTRRHGYAPRSAQSCFVHGRCEYLDACHAPSMIDDPYRYRRLPIHQELSEVTQENTAKENAA
;
A
#
# COMPACT_ATOMS: atom_id res chain seq x y z
N GLY A 1 8.79 21.86 0.81
CA GLY A 1 8.47 20.57 0.17
C GLY A 1 9.70 20.03 -0.53
N LYS A 2 9.68 18.76 -0.85
CA LYS A 2 10.74 18.06 -1.60
C LYS A 2 10.11 17.51 -2.87
N ILE A 3 10.64 17.86 -4.02
CA ILE A 3 10.28 17.28 -5.32
C ILE A 3 11.04 15.96 -5.44
N ASP A 4 10.36 14.87 -5.82
CA ASP A 4 11.00 13.56 -5.93
C ASP A 4 12.02 13.54 -7.07
N ALA A 5 11.62 14.00 -8.24
CA ALA A 5 12.55 14.16 -9.37
C ALA A 5 12.07 15.22 -10.37
N ILE A 6 13.02 15.77 -11.14
CA ILE A 6 12.76 16.55 -12.36
C ILE A 6 13.50 15.84 -13.50
N VAL A 7 12.77 15.48 -14.54
CA VAL A 7 13.27 14.68 -15.65
C VAL A 7 13.01 15.35 -16.99
N ARG A 8 13.84 15.05 -18.00
CA ARG A 8 13.56 15.38 -19.39
C ARG A 8 13.00 14.15 -20.09
N LEU A 9 11.82 14.28 -20.65
CA LEU A 9 11.16 13.23 -21.41
C LEU A 9 11.80 13.03 -22.80
N PRO A 10 11.58 11.89 -23.45
CA PRO A 10 12.09 11.62 -24.79
C PRO A 10 11.63 12.63 -25.86
N ASP A 11 10.46 13.23 -25.67
CA ASP A 11 9.90 14.28 -26.54
C ASP A 11 10.48 15.68 -26.28
N GLY A 12 11.37 15.81 -25.29
CA GLY A 12 12.05 17.05 -24.92
C GLY A 12 11.35 17.83 -23.81
N ARG A 13 10.11 17.52 -23.44
CA ARG A 13 9.40 18.17 -22.32
C ARG A 13 10.13 17.93 -20.99
N VAL A 14 10.03 18.88 -20.08
CA VAL A 14 10.53 18.77 -18.71
C VAL A 14 9.36 18.39 -17.81
N ALA A 15 9.50 17.32 -17.06
CA ALA A 15 8.47 16.82 -16.15
C ALA A 15 8.98 16.81 -14.71
N ILE A 16 8.12 17.25 -13.78
CA ILE A 16 8.22 16.94 -12.37
C ILE A 16 7.69 15.53 -12.20
N VAL A 17 8.38 14.69 -11.43
CA VAL A 17 7.90 13.34 -11.09
C VAL A 17 7.49 13.33 -9.63
N GLU A 18 6.30 12.82 -9.35
CA GLU A 18 5.77 12.63 -8.00
C GLU A 18 5.29 11.20 -7.84
N HIS A 19 5.92 10.47 -6.93
CA HIS A 19 5.57 9.09 -6.62
C HIS A 19 4.64 9.00 -5.41
N LYS A 20 3.56 8.26 -5.55
CA LYS A 20 2.60 8.01 -4.47
C LYS A 20 2.27 6.52 -4.35
N SER A 21 1.93 6.10 -3.15
CA SER A 21 1.25 4.83 -2.94
C SER A 21 -0.16 5.09 -2.40
N SER A 22 -1.15 4.35 -2.89
CA SER A 22 -2.55 4.51 -2.50
C SER A 22 -3.22 3.16 -2.29
N GLY A 23 -4.07 3.05 -1.28
CA GLY A 23 -5.02 1.94 -1.16
C GLY A 23 -6.35 2.21 -1.88
N ARG A 24 -6.47 3.37 -2.56
CA ARG A 24 -7.68 3.77 -3.29
C ARG A 24 -7.45 3.63 -4.78
N ASP A 25 -8.54 3.43 -5.52
CA ASP A 25 -8.54 3.49 -6.97
C ASP A 25 -8.00 4.84 -7.47
N ALA A 26 -6.98 4.80 -8.33
CA ALA A 26 -6.35 5.97 -8.94
C ALA A 26 -6.58 6.02 -10.46
N SER A 27 -7.46 5.18 -11.00
CA SER A 27 -7.79 5.13 -12.43
C SER A 27 -8.36 6.45 -12.95
N ALA A 28 -8.36 6.61 -14.27
CA ALA A 28 -8.98 7.76 -14.91
C ALA A 28 -10.47 7.84 -14.55
N GLY A 29 -10.90 9.01 -14.02
CA GLY A 29 -12.30 9.24 -13.59
C GLY A 29 -12.57 8.90 -12.12
N SER A 30 -11.61 8.36 -11.37
CA SER A 30 -11.74 8.17 -9.93
C SER A 30 -11.75 9.51 -9.17
N ASP A 31 -12.34 9.53 -7.98
CA ASP A 31 -12.29 10.69 -7.07
C ASP A 31 -10.85 11.03 -6.68
N TYR A 32 -9.97 10.04 -6.63
CA TYR A 32 -8.55 10.23 -6.39
C TYR A 32 -7.94 11.12 -7.48
N ARG A 33 -8.22 10.83 -8.75
CA ARG A 33 -7.74 11.60 -9.91
C ARG A 33 -8.38 12.99 -9.97
N ALA A 34 -9.69 13.08 -9.71
CA ALA A 34 -10.39 14.36 -9.70
C ALA A 34 -9.79 15.34 -8.66
N ARG A 35 -9.39 14.86 -7.50
CA ARG A 35 -8.73 15.67 -6.48
C ARG A 35 -7.43 16.32 -6.94
N LEU A 36 -6.69 15.67 -7.84
CA LEU A 36 -5.39 16.19 -8.31
C LEU A 36 -5.54 17.52 -9.07
N THR A 37 -6.73 17.84 -9.57
CA THR A 37 -6.99 19.15 -10.20
C THR A 37 -6.83 20.31 -9.24
N LEU A 38 -7.12 20.09 -7.96
CA LEU A 38 -7.03 21.10 -6.89
C LEU A 38 -5.86 20.85 -5.92
N ASP A 39 -4.97 19.90 -6.25
CA ASP A 39 -3.86 19.55 -5.37
C ASP A 39 -2.82 20.67 -5.32
N ALA A 40 -2.74 21.32 -4.16
CA ALA A 40 -1.79 22.39 -3.92
C ALA A 40 -0.33 21.92 -3.99
N GLN A 41 -0.04 20.65 -3.68
CA GLN A 41 1.31 20.09 -3.77
C GLN A 41 1.84 20.18 -5.20
N VAL A 42 1.01 19.80 -6.19
CA VAL A 42 1.37 19.91 -7.61
C VAL A 42 1.65 21.34 -8.01
N GLY A 43 0.79 22.29 -7.61
CA GLY A 43 0.99 23.73 -7.88
C GLY A 43 2.29 24.28 -7.28
N ILE A 44 2.55 23.94 -6.01
CA ILE A 44 3.77 24.35 -5.29
C ILE A 44 5.03 23.76 -5.97
N TYR A 45 4.94 22.55 -6.53
CA TYR A 45 6.07 21.92 -7.21
C TYR A 45 6.40 22.59 -8.54
N PHE A 46 5.41 23.05 -9.28
CA PHE A 46 5.68 23.88 -10.49
C PHE A 46 6.42 25.17 -10.12
N ASP A 47 6.01 25.86 -9.07
CA ASP A 47 6.67 27.06 -8.60
C ASP A 47 8.07 26.77 -8.05
N GLY A 48 8.22 25.65 -7.33
CA GLY A 48 9.53 25.19 -6.84
C GLY A 48 10.49 24.83 -7.97
N ALA A 49 10.03 24.15 -9.01
CA ALA A 49 10.83 23.82 -10.18
C ALA A 49 11.28 25.08 -10.91
N GLU A 50 10.38 26.06 -11.10
CA GLU A 50 10.70 27.35 -11.70
C GLU A 50 11.75 28.13 -10.90
N ALA A 51 11.62 28.14 -9.56
CA ALA A 51 12.60 28.78 -8.66
C ALA A 51 13.99 28.11 -8.74
N LEU A 52 14.05 26.82 -9.08
CA LEU A 52 15.28 26.07 -9.33
C LEU A 52 15.82 26.24 -10.77
N GLY A 53 15.16 27.02 -11.62
CA GLY A 53 15.55 27.26 -13.00
C GLY A 53 15.04 26.25 -14.03
N TYR A 54 14.08 25.41 -13.64
CA TYR A 54 13.45 24.41 -14.53
C TYR A 54 12.06 24.89 -14.97
N ALA A 55 11.87 25.10 -16.28
CA ALA A 55 10.55 25.31 -16.85
C ALA A 55 9.86 23.95 -17.04
N ALA A 56 9.11 23.51 -16.05
CA ALA A 56 8.39 22.25 -16.12
C ALA A 56 7.11 22.39 -16.95
N ASP A 57 6.94 21.49 -17.94
CA ASP A 57 5.78 21.45 -18.83
C ASP A 57 4.61 20.70 -18.19
N LEU A 58 4.91 19.71 -17.35
CA LEU A 58 3.92 18.84 -16.70
C LEU A 58 4.46 18.21 -15.41
N CYS A 59 3.54 17.64 -14.62
CA CYS A 59 3.88 16.74 -13.53
C CYS A 59 3.41 15.33 -13.89
N LEU A 60 4.35 14.38 -13.92
CA LEU A 60 4.07 12.95 -13.98
C LEU A 60 3.72 12.47 -12.57
N TYR A 61 2.46 12.22 -12.36
CA TYR A 61 1.94 11.74 -11.09
C TYR A 61 1.82 10.22 -11.16
N ASP A 62 2.73 9.54 -10.50
CA ASP A 62 2.93 8.10 -10.58
C ASP A 62 2.42 7.43 -9.30
N VAL A 63 1.38 6.61 -9.42
CA VAL A 63 0.67 6.02 -8.28
C VAL A 63 0.78 4.51 -8.30
N LEU A 64 1.45 3.96 -7.29
CA LEU A 64 1.36 2.55 -6.96
C LEU A 64 0.09 2.29 -6.15
N VAL A 65 -0.91 1.66 -6.76
CA VAL A 65 -2.12 1.23 -6.06
C VAL A 65 -1.83 -0.06 -5.32
N LYS A 66 -1.94 -0.03 -3.99
CA LYS A 66 -1.68 -1.20 -3.15
C LYS A 66 -2.74 -2.26 -3.37
N PRO A 67 -2.36 -3.51 -3.70
CA PRO A 67 -3.33 -4.59 -3.73
C PRO A 67 -4.03 -4.76 -2.37
N SER A 68 -5.34 -4.95 -2.40
CA SER A 68 -6.18 -5.12 -1.19
C SER A 68 -6.31 -6.58 -0.75
N MET A 69 -5.40 -7.44 -1.20
CA MET A 69 -5.40 -8.86 -0.82
C MET A 69 -4.81 -9.02 0.59
N GLU A 70 -5.53 -9.77 1.43
CA GLU A 70 -5.03 -10.16 2.74
C GLU A 70 -4.20 -11.45 2.64
N PRO A 71 -3.22 -11.67 3.54
CA PRO A 71 -2.54 -12.96 3.65
C PRO A 71 -3.55 -14.08 3.90
N ALA A 72 -3.37 -15.20 3.21
CA ALA A 72 -4.24 -16.36 3.39
C ALA A 72 -3.90 -17.08 4.70
N LEU A 73 -4.86 -17.13 5.61
CA LEU A 73 -4.71 -17.81 6.89
C LEU A 73 -5.03 -19.30 6.80
N ALA A 74 -4.47 -20.07 7.72
CA ALA A 74 -4.82 -21.47 7.91
C ALA A 74 -6.33 -21.62 8.20
N THR A 75 -6.95 -22.61 7.58
CA THR A 75 -8.31 -22.99 7.93
C THR A 75 -8.32 -23.57 9.34
N PRO A 76 -9.21 -23.13 10.24
CA PRO A 76 -9.35 -23.71 11.56
C PRO A 76 -9.50 -25.24 11.50
N PRO A 77 -8.86 -26.01 12.39
CA PRO A 77 -8.87 -27.48 12.33
C PRO A 77 -10.26 -28.10 12.22
N GLU A 78 -11.25 -27.51 12.88
CA GLU A 78 -12.66 -27.93 12.90
C GLU A 78 -13.39 -27.70 11.56
N GLU A 79 -12.89 -26.80 10.74
CA GLU A 79 -13.45 -26.47 9.42
C GLU A 79 -12.74 -27.19 8.28
N ARG A 80 -11.63 -27.90 8.57
CA ARG A 80 -10.86 -28.61 7.57
C ARG A 80 -11.61 -29.79 7.02
N LYS A 81 -11.74 -29.85 5.70
CA LYS A 81 -12.37 -30.94 4.97
C LYS A 81 -11.33 -31.63 4.11
N TYR A 82 -11.35 -32.96 4.18
CA TYR A 82 -10.42 -33.79 3.44
C TYR A 82 -11.19 -34.61 2.40
N THR A 83 -10.56 -34.82 1.25
CA THR A 83 -11.08 -35.76 0.27
C THR A 83 -11.15 -37.15 0.92
N LYS A 84 -12.21 -37.86 0.67
CA LYS A 84 -12.25 -39.26 1.10
C LYS A 84 -11.10 -40.01 0.42
N PRO A 85 -10.32 -40.80 1.15
CA PRO A 85 -9.31 -41.63 0.52
C PRO A 85 -9.99 -42.44 -0.57
N LYS A 86 -9.48 -42.39 -1.80
CA LYS A 86 -9.96 -43.30 -2.83
C LYS A 86 -9.50 -44.68 -2.42
N SER A 87 -10.38 -45.46 -1.78
CA SER A 87 -10.15 -46.88 -1.58
C SER A 87 -10.14 -47.51 -2.97
N ARG A 88 -8.98 -47.58 -3.58
CA ARG A 88 -8.78 -48.45 -4.74
C ARG A 88 -8.83 -49.87 -4.18
N GLY A 89 -9.96 -50.52 -4.33
CA GLY A 89 -10.07 -51.93 -3.95
C GLY A 89 -8.99 -52.74 -4.64
N CYS A 90 -8.28 -53.54 -3.88
CA CYS A 90 -7.31 -54.48 -4.45
C CYS A 90 -8.07 -55.46 -5.36
N ARG A 91 -7.65 -55.51 -6.64
CA ARG A 91 -8.26 -56.39 -7.62
C ARG A 91 -7.95 -57.87 -7.35
N GLU A 92 -6.81 -58.13 -6.70
CA GLU A 92 -6.43 -59.51 -6.32
C GLU A 92 -7.31 -60.00 -5.17
N CYS A 93 -7.56 -59.18 -4.14
CA CYS A 93 -8.46 -59.50 -3.03
C CYS A 93 -9.94 -59.58 -3.45
N ALA A 94 -10.32 -58.94 -4.55
CA ALA A 94 -11.67 -59.00 -5.11
C ALA A 94 -11.95 -60.32 -5.89
N LYS A 95 -10.97 -61.15 -6.14
CA LYS A 95 -11.14 -62.45 -6.77
C LYS A 95 -11.78 -63.47 -5.76
N LYS A 96 -12.47 -64.48 -6.33
CA LYS A 96 -13.08 -65.55 -5.50
C LYS A 96 -12.07 -66.34 -4.66
N ALA A 97 -10.78 -66.29 -5.04
CA ALA A 97 -9.68 -66.84 -4.27
C ALA A 97 -8.60 -65.75 -4.15
N PRO A 98 -8.65 -64.93 -3.13
CA PRO A 98 -7.64 -63.88 -2.93
C PRO A 98 -6.27 -64.48 -2.62
N ALA A 99 -5.20 -63.79 -3.05
CA ALA A 99 -3.84 -64.19 -2.71
C ALA A 99 -3.64 -64.18 -1.19
N PRO A 100 -3.05 -65.20 -0.60
CA PRO A 100 -2.80 -65.22 0.85
C PRO A 100 -1.61 -64.31 1.19
N GLY A 101 -1.69 -63.57 2.27
CA GLY A 101 -0.63 -62.75 2.83
C GLY A 101 -0.48 -61.38 2.18
N PRO A 102 0.48 -60.57 2.65
CA PRO A 102 0.75 -59.23 2.13
C PRO A 102 1.19 -59.28 0.66
N HIS A 103 0.58 -58.49 -0.17
CA HIS A 103 0.91 -58.40 -1.60
C HIS A 103 0.67 -57.00 -2.13
N PHE A 104 1.32 -56.64 -3.25
CA PHE A 104 1.17 -55.39 -3.98
C PHE A 104 0.38 -55.63 -5.27
N ASP A 105 -0.71 -54.88 -5.45
CA ASP A 105 -1.47 -54.90 -6.70
C ASP A 105 -0.89 -53.84 -7.65
N GLU A 106 -0.06 -54.26 -8.62
CA GLU A 106 0.59 -53.38 -9.55
C GLU A 106 -0.37 -52.55 -10.41
N LYS A 107 -1.56 -53.10 -10.74
CA LYS A 107 -2.53 -52.38 -11.58
C LYS A 107 -3.35 -51.36 -10.80
N ALA A 108 -3.62 -51.63 -9.53
CA ALA A 108 -4.33 -50.76 -8.64
C ALA A 108 -3.35 -49.81 -7.89
N GLN A 109 -2.05 -50.08 -7.93
CA GLN A 109 -1.01 -49.40 -7.15
C GLN A 109 -1.32 -49.37 -5.66
N VAL A 110 -1.73 -50.49 -5.10
CA VAL A 110 -2.17 -50.61 -3.70
C VAL A 110 -1.47 -51.75 -3.02
N PHE A 111 -0.94 -51.53 -1.83
CA PHE A 111 -0.40 -52.56 -0.97
C PHE A 111 -1.52 -53.12 -0.05
N CYS A 112 -1.65 -54.43 -0.06
CA CYS A 112 -2.59 -55.16 0.79
C CYS A 112 -1.82 -55.94 1.83
N ALA A 113 -2.13 -55.69 3.12
CA ALA A 113 -1.67 -56.51 4.24
C ALA A 113 -2.85 -57.33 4.76
N ASP A 114 -2.70 -58.67 4.81
CA ASP A 114 -3.67 -59.62 5.35
C ASP A 114 -5.12 -59.45 4.84
N GLY A 115 -5.27 -59.20 3.53
CA GLY A 115 -6.58 -59.02 2.90
C GLY A 115 -7.24 -57.65 3.13
N GLN A 116 -6.58 -56.74 3.82
CA GLN A 116 -7.03 -55.36 3.96
C GLN A 116 -6.17 -54.43 3.13
N VAL A 117 -6.83 -53.64 2.29
CA VAL A 117 -6.16 -52.52 1.60
C VAL A 117 -5.71 -51.52 2.67
N GLN A 118 -4.42 -51.28 2.79
CA GLN A 118 -3.94 -50.15 3.56
C GLN A 118 -4.35 -48.89 2.78
N THR A 119 -5.41 -48.26 3.22
CA THR A 119 -5.73 -46.92 2.79
C THR A 119 -4.70 -45.96 3.38
N ASP A 120 -4.16 -45.10 2.55
CA ASP A 120 -3.37 -43.96 3.02
C ASP A 120 -4.21 -43.24 4.11
N PRO A 121 -3.74 -43.13 5.38
CA PRO A 121 -4.55 -42.65 6.49
C PRO A 121 -4.89 -41.15 6.40
N GLY A 122 -4.43 -40.46 5.36
CA GLY A 122 -4.64 -39.04 5.16
C GLY A 122 -5.33 -38.73 3.82
N GLY A 123 -6.61 -38.40 3.85
CA GLY A 123 -7.21 -37.70 2.73
C GLY A 123 -6.45 -36.39 2.47
N VAL A 124 -6.38 -35.99 1.19
CA VAL A 124 -5.80 -34.68 0.84
C VAL A 124 -6.76 -33.58 1.21
N LEU A 125 -6.27 -32.54 1.87
CA LEU A 125 -7.06 -31.34 2.17
C LEU A 125 -7.67 -30.79 0.86
N TYR A 126 -8.92 -30.29 0.91
CA TYR A 126 -9.52 -29.66 -0.27
C TYR A 126 -8.67 -28.46 -0.70
N ALA A 127 -8.51 -28.26 -2.00
CA ALA A 127 -7.61 -27.28 -2.62
C ALA A 127 -7.88 -25.81 -2.19
N ASN A 128 -9.11 -25.52 -1.74
CA ASN A 128 -9.49 -24.20 -1.24
C ASN A 128 -9.27 -24.01 0.26
N LEU A 129 -8.72 -25.02 0.96
CA LEU A 129 -8.43 -24.98 2.39
C LEU A 129 -6.92 -25.06 2.62
N ARG A 130 -6.44 -24.46 3.71
CA ARG A 130 -5.04 -24.44 4.07
C ARG A 130 -4.81 -25.07 5.44
N ASP A 131 -3.73 -25.80 5.57
CA ASP A 131 -3.29 -26.40 6.84
C ASP A 131 -2.37 -25.46 7.63
N ARG A 132 -1.80 -24.45 6.97
CA ARG A 132 -0.95 -23.42 7.56
C ARG A 132 -1.22 -22.05 6.97
N ASP A 133 -0.77 -21.02 7.67
CA ASP A 133 -0.76 -19.66 7.15
C ASP A 133 0.15 -19.54 5.91
N GLU A 134 -0.19 -18.62 5.04
CA GLU A 134 0.63 -18.23 3.91
C GLU A 134 1.94 -17.62 4.41
N THR A 135 3.08 -18.01 3.85
CA THR A 135 4.34 -17.36 4.18
C THR A 135 4.45 -15.99 3.52
N ALA A 136 5.38 -15.17 4.01
CA ALA A 136 5.62 -13.86 3.42
C ALA A 136 6.04 -13.95 1.94
N GLU A 137 6.81 -14.98 1.58
CA GLU A 137 7.25 -15.23 0.21
C GLU A 137 6.08 -15.63 -0.69
N GLU A 138 5.25 -16.58 -0.26
CA GLU A 138 4.04 -17.01 -1.01
C GLU A 138 3.08 -15.84 -1.20
N TYR A 139 2.90 -15.02 -0.16
CA TYR A 139 2.08 -13.82 -0.23
C TYR A 139 2.65 -12.80 -1.23
N ALA A 140 3.96 -12.56 -1.20
CA ALA A 140 4.63 -11.66 -2.14
C ALA A 140 4.51 -12.16 -3.59
N GLU A 141 4.71 -13.45 -3.84
CA GLU A 141 4.52 -14.06 -5.16
C GLU A 141 3.10 -13.87 -5.68
N ARG A 142 2.10 -14.08 -4.83
CA ARG A 142 0.69 -13.90 -5.18
C ARG A 142 0.33 -12.44 -5.45
N LEU A 143 0.92 -11.50 -4.69
CA LEU A 143 0.77 -10.05 -4.95
C LEU A 143 1.40 -9.67 -6.30
N MET A 144 2.62 -10.13 -6.56
CA MET A 144 3.32 -9.86 -7.82
C MET A 144 2.56 -10.42 -9.01
N ALA A 145 2.07 -11.65 -8.92
CA ALA A 145 1.25 -12.26 -9.97
C ALA A 145 -0.02 -11.45 -10.25
N ALA A 146 -0.65 -10.87 -9.23
CA ALA A 146 -1.81 -10.01 -9.43
C ALA A 146 -1.46 -8.68 -10.12
N VAL A 147 -0.32 -8.08 -9.77
CA VAL A 147 0.17 -6.85 -10.43
C VAL A 147 0.56 -7.13 -11.89
N GLU A 148 1.22 -8.25 -12.16
CA GLU A 148 1.61 -8.66 -13.52
C GLU A 148 0.40 -8.99 -14.41
N ALA A 149 -0.66 -9.53 -13.83
CA ALA A 149 -1.89 -9.85 -14.57
C ALA A 149 -2.68 -8.61 -15.00
N ASP A 150 -2.58 -7.50 -14.26
CA ASP A 150 -3.30 -6.26 -14.54
C ASP A 150 -2.45 -5.04 -14.11
N PRO A 151 -1.33 -4.76 -14.79
CA PRO A 151 -0.42 -3.71 -14.40
C PRO A 151 -1.07 -2.31 -14.44
N ASP A 152 -1.97 -2.06 -15.38
CA ASP A 152 -2.64 -0.77 -15.53
C ASP A 152 -3.54 -0.40 -14.34
N ARG A 153 -3.99 -1.40 -13.59
CA ARG A 153 -4.74 -1.21 -12.34
C ARG A 153 -3.86 -0.76 -11.19
N TYR A 154 -2.62 -1.26 -11.14
CA TYR A 154 -1.73 -1.07 -9.99
C TYR A 154 -0.66 -0.01 -10.23
N LEU A 155 -0.26 0.22 -11.46
CA LEU A 155 0.76 1.17 -11.86
C LEU A 155 0.12 2.28 -12.69
N VAL A 156 -0.51 3.24 -11.99
CA VAL A 156 -1.31 4.29 -12.63
C VAL A 156 -0.48 5.55 -12.77
N GLN A 157 -0.32 6.04 -14.00
CA GLN A 157 0.39 7.28 -14.29
C GLN A 157 -0.58 8.35 -14.81
N ALA A 158 -0.36 9.60 -14.38
CA ALA A 158 -1.10 10.77 -14.82
C ALA A 158 -0.19 11.89 -15.25
N GLU A 159 -0.42 12.46 -16.43
CA GLU A 159 0.13 13.74 -16.80
C GLU A 159 -0.79 14.86 -16.28
N LEU A 160 -0.24 15.70 -15.41
CA LEU A 160 -0.94 16.87 -14.87
C LEU A 160 -0.27 18.12 -15.42
N VAL A 161 -1.05 18.91 -16.14
CA VAL A 161 -0.63 20.21 -16.65
C VAL A 161 -1.31 21.28 -15.80
N ARG A 162 -0.63 22.42 -15.61
CA ARG A 162 -1.18 23.59 -14.93
C ARG A 162 -1.09 24.79 -15.84
N THR A 163 -2.22 25.41 -16.08
CA THR A 163 -2.25 26.73 -16.75
C THR A 163 -1.68 27.82 -15.83
N ALA A 164 -1.31 28.97 -16.40
CA ALA A 164 -0.84 30.10 -15.60
C ALA A 164 -1.91 30.56 -14.59
N GLU A 165 -3.19 30.54 -14.98
CA GLU A 165 -4.32 30.92 -14.13
C GLU A 165 -4.46 29.95 -12.95
N GLU A 166 -4.43 28.63 -13.17
CA GLU A 166 -4.48 27.62 -12.12
C GLU A 166 -3.30 27.72 -11.14
N ARG A 167 -2.11 28.08 -11.65
CA ARG A 167 -0.94 28.33 -10.79
C ARG A 167 -1.13 29.58 -9.95
N ASP A 168 -1.69 30.64 -10.49
CA ASP A 168 -1.99 31.87 -9.74
C ASP A 168 -3.07 31.65 -8.71
N ASP A 169 -4.08 30.85 -9.00
CA ASP A 169 -5.09 30.43 -8.02
C ASP A 169 -4.46 29.65 -6.87
N CYS A 170 -3.61 28.67 -7.18
CA CYS A 170 -2.87 27.91 -6.17
C CYS A 170 -2.02 28.83 -5.27
N ARG A 171 -1.31 29.82 -5.86
CA ARG A 171 -0.53 30.80 -5.08
C ARG A 171 -1.40 31.64 -4.15
N ARG A 172 -2.61 32.02 -4.61
CA ARG A 172 -3.59 32.75 -3.76
C ARG A 172 -4.07 31.89 -2.60
N ASP A 173 -4.35 30.60 -2.84
CA ASP A 173 -4.79 29.66 -1.81
C ASP A 173 -3.70 29.39 -0.79
N VAL A 174 -2.46 29.21 -1.23
CA VAL A 174 -1.29 29.08 -0.35
C VAL A 174 -1.10 30.34 0.50
N ALA A 175 -1.19 31.51 -0.10
CA ALA A 175 -1.05 32.79 0.61
C ALA A 175 -2.18 32.98 1.65
N ALA A 176 -3.42 32.58 1.32
CA ALA A 176 -4.53 32.61 2.26
C ALA A 176 -4.30 31.67 3.46
N THR A 177 -3.79 30.46 3.18
CA THR A 177 -3.44 29.46 4.22
C THR A 177 -2.33 30.00 5.14
N VAL A 178 -1.27 30.57 4.58
CA VAL A 178 -0.17 31.19 5.36
C VAL A 178 -0.70 32.29 6.27
N ARG A 179 -1.56 33.17 5.76
CA ARG A 179 -2.19 34.25 6.58
C ARG A 179 -3.03 33.67 7.72
N ALA A 180 -3.78 32.59 7.47
CA ALA A 180 -4.56 31.91 8.51
C ALA A 180 -3.66 31.32 9.61
N ILE A 181 -2.52 30.70 9.22
CA ILE A 181 -1.52 30.19 10.17
C ILE A 181 -0.91 31.34 10.99
N GLU A 182 -0.53 32.44 10.36
CA GLU A 182 0.02 33.62 11.05
C GLU A 182 -0.99 34.23 12.04
N LEU A 183 -2.24 34.35 11.62
CA LEU A 183 -3.32 34.83 12.50
C LEU A 183 -3.48 33.93 13.73
N THR A 184 -3.52 32.61 13.51
CA THR A 184 -3.58 31.58 14.56
C THR A 184 -2.42 31.73 15.54
N ARG A 185 -1.19 31.90 15.01
CA ARG A 185 0.01 32.13 15.85
C ARG A 185 -0.05 33.38 16.67
N ARG A 186 -0.50 34.51 16.08
CA ARG A 186 -0.63 35.79 16.77
C ARG A 186 -1.66 35.77 17.91
N HIS A 187 -2.76 35.03 17.71
CA HIS A 187 -3.81 34.89 18.71
C HIS A 187 -3.55 33.80 19.75
N GLY A 188 -2.55 32.94 19.53
CA GLY A 188 -2.22 31.80 20.40
C GLY A 188 -3.33 30.76 20.50
N TYR A 189 -4.27 30.74 19.53
CA TYR A 189 -5.42 29.86 19.55
C TYR A 189 -5.65 29.24 18.16
N ALA A 190 -5.64 27.92 18.09
CA ALA A 190 -5.97 27.15 16.89
C ALA A 190 -7.43 26.66 16.99
N PRO A 191 -8.30 26.96 15.99
CA PRO A 191 -9.67 26.47 16.00
C PRO A 191 -9.69 24.94 15.87
N ARG A 192 -10.56 24.29 16.62
CA ARG A 192 -10.74 22.84 16.57
C ARG A 192 -11.66 22.47 15.42
N SER A 193 -11.32 21.38 14.68
CA SER A 193 -12.17 20.83 13.64
C SER A 193 -12.57 19.39 14.01
N ALA A 194 -13.76 19.21 14.54
CA ALA A 194 -14.26 17.89 14.90
C ALA A 194 -14.31 16.93 13.71
N GLN A 195 -14.64 17.44 12.52
CA GLN A 195 -14.65 16.62 11.30
C GLN A 195 -13.25 16.10 10.96
N SER A 196 -12.22 16.96 10.99
CA SER A 196 -10.84 16.56 10.66
C SER A 196 -10.28 15.53 11.65
N CYS A 197 -10.79 15.47 12.89
CA CYS A 197 -10.33 14.50 13.88
C CYS A 197 -10.71 13.06 13.57
N PHE A 198 -11.59 12.82 12.59
CA PHE A 198 -12.10 11.47 12.27
C PHE A 198 -12.06 11.13 10.77
N VAL A 199 -11.55 12.01 9.92
CA VAL A 199 -11.50 11.80 8.45
C VAL A 199 -10.62 10.58 8.06
N HIS A 200 -9.53 10.37 8.78
CA HIS A 200 -8.58 9.29 8.52
C HIS A 200 -8.43 8.32 9.70
N GLY A 201 -9.51 8.11 10.42
CA GLY A 201 -9.52 7.44 11.71
C GLY A 201 -9.42 8.46 12.86
N ARG A 202 -9.37 7.96 14.11
CA ARG A 202 -9.27 8.81 15.29
C ARG A 202 -7.91 9.53 15.30
N CYS A 203 -7.93 10.87 15.37
CA CYS A 203 -6.72 11.67 15.48
C CYS A 203 -5.93 11.30 16.74
N GLU A 204 -4.63 11.06 16.59
CA GLU A 204 -3.74 10.71 17.70
C GLU A 204 -3.65 11.81 18.77
N TYR A 205 -3.86 13.07 18.39
CA TYR A 205 -3.83 14.24 19.28
C TYR A 205 -5.20 14.62 19.86
N LEU A 206 -6.23 13.80 19.67
CA LEU A 206 -7.59 14.14 20.12
C LEU A 206 -7.63 14.42 21.64
N ASP A 207 -6.95 13.59 22.43
CA ASP A 207 -6.92 13.73 23.89
C ASP A 207 -6.16 15.01 24.31
N ALA A 208 -5.06 15.35 23.64
CA ALA A 208 -4.31 16.60 23.86
C ALA A 208 -5.12 17.83 23.41
N CYS A 209 -5.93 17.74 22.34
CA CYS A 209 -6.84 18.81 21.96
C CYS A 209 -7.96 19.04 22.99
N HIS A 210 -8.42 17.99 23.66
CA HIS A 210 -9.43 18.09 24.71
C HIS A 210 -8.83 18.60 26.01
N ALA A 211 -7.69 18.05 26.43
CA ALA A 211 -6.95 18.42 27.63
C ALA A 211 -5.49 18.70 27.28
N PRO A 212 -5.10 19.99 27.06
CA PRO A 212 -3.77 20.36 26.56
C PRO A 212 -2.59 19.82 27.36
N SER A 213 -2.74 19.64 28.68
CA SER A 213 -1.72 19.06 29.55
C SER A 213 -1.38 17.63 29.24
N MET A 214 -2.24 16.90 28.49
CA MET A 214 -1.99 15.53 28.07
C MET A 214 -0.84 15.42 27.07
N ILE A 215 -0.46 16.51 26.39
CA ILE A 215 0.67 16.50 25.43
C ILE A 215 2.01 16.24 26.12
N ASP A 216 2.10 16.51 27.43
CA ASP A 216 3.31 16.32 28.22
C ASP A 216 3.37 14.93 28.90
N ASP A 217 2.37 14.07 28.67
CA ASP A 217 2.38 12.70 29.16
C ASP A 217 3.38 11.86 28.36
N PRO A 218 4.53 11.43 28.96
CA PRO A 218 5.60 10.72 28.26
C PRO A 218 5.21 9.30 27.85
N TYR A 219 4.11 8.74 28.39
CA TYR A 219 3.59 7.42 28.01
C TYR A 219 2.74 7.47 26.74
N ARG A 220 2.23 8.66 26.39
CA ARG A 220 1.37 8.87 25.21
C ARG A 220 2.07 9.62 24.09
N TYR A 221 2.89 10.62 24.43
CA TYR A 221 3.53 11.49 23.44
C TYR A 221 5.02 11.58 23.69
N ARG A 222 5.77 11.58 22.60
CA ARG A 222 7.22 11.79 22.60
C ARG A 222 7.57 12.92 21.66
N ARG A 223 8.34 13.88 22.12
CA ARG A 223 8.92 14.89 21.22
C ARG A 223 9.97 14.23 20.34
N LEU A 224 9.77 14.29 19.05
CA LEU A 224 10.77 13.87 18.07
C LEU A 224 11.60 15.08 17.64
N PRO A 225 12.89 14.90 17.29
CA PRO A 225 13.66 15.95 16.64
C PRO A 225 12.99 16.34 15.33
N ILE A 226 13.16 17.60 14.94
CA ILE A 226 12.75 18.09 13.63
C ILE A 226 13.44 17.22 12.58
N HIS A 227 12.73 16.89 11.49
CA HIS A 227 13.30 16.12 10.38
C HIS A 227 14.67 16.69 9.97
N GLN A 228 15.69 15.84 10.02
CA GLN A 228 17.08 16.22 9.78
C GLN A 228 17.25 16.87 8.39
N GLU A 229 16.51 16.35 7.39
CA GLU A 229 16.46 16.92 6.02
C GLU A 229 16.01 18.38 5.97
N LEU A 230 15.15 18.85 6.90
CA LEU A 230 14.72 20.24 6.97
C LEU A 230 15.74 21.15 7.68
N SER A 231 16.56 20.57 8.57
CA SER A 231 17.59 21.30 9.31
C SER A 231 18.83 21.56 8.45
N GLU A 232 19.20 20.65 7.57
CA GLU A 232 20.36 20.78 6.66
C GLU A 232 20.13 21.90 5.63
N VAL A 233 18.93 21.98 5.02
CA VAL A 233 18.55 23.04 4.09
C VAL A 233 18.61 24.44 4.73
N THR A 234 18.22 24.52 6.01
CA THR A 234 18.24 25.80 6.74
C THR A 234 19.69 26.26 6.99
N GLN A 235 20.61 25.34 7.27
CA GLN A 235 22.03 25.67 7.51
C GLN A 235 22.74 26.10 6.22
N GLU A 236 22.46 25.47 5.08
CA GLU A 236 23.06 25.88 3.79
C GLU A 236 22.57 27.26 3.33
N ASN A 237 21.29 27.58 3.53
CA ASN A 237 20.73 28.89 3.18
C ASN A 237 21.30 29.99 4.08
N THR A 238 21.44 29.72 5.38
CA THR A 238 22.05 30.68 6.32
C THR A 238 23.52 30.90 6.03
N ALA A 239 24.25 29.87 5.59
CA ALA A 239 25.65 30.00 5.19
C ALA A 239 25.84 30.83 3.88
N LYS A 240 24.90 30.70 2.95
CA LYS A 240 24.91 31.49 1.70
C LYS A 240 24.54 32.97 1.93
N GLU A 241 23.59 33.24 2.82
CA GLU A 241 23.22 34.63 3.19
C GLU A 241 24.34 35.34 3.98
N ASN A 242 25.11 34.62 4.78
CA ASN A 242 26.25 35.20 5.52
C ASN A 242 27.53 35.31 4.68
N ALA A 243 27.57 34.77 3.47
CA ALA A 243 28.68 34.80 2.54
C ALA A 243 28.50 35.83 1.40
N ALA A 244 27.33 36.50 1.33
CA ALA A 244 26.99 37.55 0.36
C ALA A 244 26.99 38.94 1.01
#